data_d792ee91c34bbd9f13928ad75bcf0e12
#
_entry.id   d792ee91c34bbd9f13928ad75bcf0e12
#
_cell.length_a   1.000
_cell.length_b   1.000
_cell.length_c   1.000
_cell.angle_alpha   90.00
_cell.angle_beta   90.00
_cell.angle_gamma   90.00
#
_symmetry.space_group_name_H-M   'P 1'
#
loop_
_entity.id
_entity.type
_entity.pdbx_description
1 polymer ?
#
loop_
_entity_poly.entity_id
_entity_poly.type
_entity_poly.pdbx_seq_one_letter_code
_entity_poly.pdbx_strand_id
1 'polypeptide(L)'
;YEGSCAIDITLLESANIKEYEQISIYNITNGERFNTYAIQAEKNSGIISINGAAAHKANPGDRLIIATFSNYNEIELEKYQPLLVYVDDKNKITITKNSIAMQAA
;
A
#
# COMPACT_ATOMS: atom_id res chain seq x y z
N TYR A 1 -19.39 -6.64 -10.16
CA TYR A 1 -18.88 -6.54 -8.79
C TYR A 1 -17.36 -6.48 -8.79
N GLU A 2 -16.83 -5.41 -8.27
CA GLU A 2 -15.40 -5.12 -8.29
C GLU A 2 -14.87 -5.09 -6.85
N GLY A 3 -14.15 -6.14 -6.45
CA GLY A 3 -13.42 -6.13 -5.18
C GLY A 3 -12.02 -5.56 -5.40
N SER A 4 -11.75 -4.36 -4.90
CA SER A 4 -10.51 -3.65 -5.20
C SER A 4 -10.19 -2.60 -4.13
N CYS A 5 -9.00 -2.02 -4.22
CA CYS A 5 -8.64 -0.83 -3.47
C CYS A 5 -8.24 0.28 -4.45
N ALA A 6 -9.05 1.33 -4.52
CA ALA A 6 -8.73 2.49 -5.32
C ALA A 6 -7.72 3.35 -4.57
N ILE A 7 -6.58 3.63 -5.21
CA ILE A 7 -5.47 4.36 -4.59
C ILE A 7 -5.07 5.53 -5.49
N ASP A 8 -4.93 6.69 -4.91
CA ASP A 8 -4.39 7.89 -5.55
C ASP A 8 -3.17 7.53 -6.41
N ILE A 9 -3.21 7.92 -7.68
CA ILE A 9 -2.12 7.66 -8.64
C ILE A 9 -0.76 8.13 -8.09
N THR A 10 -0.73 9.26 -7.39
CA THR A 10 0.52 9.78 -6.80
C THR A 10 1.13 8.78 -5.82
N LEU A 11 0.32 8.12 -5.02
CA LEU A 11 0.78 7.08 -4.08
C LEU A 11 1.24 5.84 -4.81
N LEU A 12 0.49 5.38 -5.81
CA LEU A 12 0.87 4.22 -6.62
C LEU A 12 2.23 4.45 -7.31
N GLU A 13 2.41 5.62 -7.91
CA GLU A 13 3.68 5.96 -8.58
C GLU A 13 4.83 6.00 -7.58
N SER A 14 4.65 6.65 -6.44
CA SER A 14 5.69 6.75 -5.41
C SER A 14 6.06 5.42 -4.80
N ALA A 15 5.11 4.52 -4.65
CA ALA A 15 5.33 3.17 -4.11
C ALA A 15 5.70 2.14 -5.18
N ASN A 16 5.70 2.54 -6.45
CA ASN A 16 5.92 1.65 -7.59
C ASN A 16 4.95 0.45 -7.60
N ILE A 17 3.70 0.73 -7.27
CA ILE A 17 2.62 -0.25 -7.34
C ILE A 17 1.89 -0.06 -8.66
N LYS A 18 1.76 -1.12 -9.43
CA LYS A 18 1.09 -1.08 -10.73
C LYS A 18 -0.41 -1.25 -10.58
N GLU A 19 -1.17 -0.65 -11.48
CA GLU A 19 -2.61 -0.92 -11.54
C GLU A 19 -2.84 -2.41 -11.73
N TYR A 20 -3.83 -2.95 -11.02
CA TYR A 20 -4.22 -4.37 -10.98
C TYR A 20 -3.23 -5.28 -10.26
N GLU A 21 -2.15 -4.75 -9.72
CA GLU A 21 -1.22 -5.53 -8.92
C GLU A 21 -1.90 -6.02 -7.64
N GLN A 22 -1.61 -7.25 -7.24
CA GLN A 22 -2.08 -7.76 -5.96
C GLN A 22 -1.42 -6.99 -4.83
N ILE A 23 -2.21 -6.57 -3.86
CA ILE A 23 -1.74 -5.89 -2.67
C ILE A 23 -2.23 -6.61 -1.41
N SER A 24 -1.41 -6.58 -0.38
CA SER A 24 -1.78 -7.02 0.96
C SER A 24 -2.09 -5.80 1.80
N ILE A 25 -3.23 -5.80 2.45
CA ILE A 25 -3.66 -4.70 3.32
C ILE A 25 -3.69 -5.20 4.76
N TYR A 26 -3.02 -4.46 5.62
CA TYR A 26 -2.97 -4.73 7.06
C TYR A 26 -3.65 -3.57 7.77
N ASN A 27 -4.82 -3.83 8.34
CA ASN A 27 -5.57 -2.81 9.05
C ASN A 27 -5.06 -2.71 10.48
N ILE A 28 -4.31 -1.66 10.78
CA ILE A 28 -3.71 -1.45 12.10
C ILE A 28 -4.78 -1.22 13.16
N THR A 29 -5.89 -0.61 12.78
CA THR A 29 -6.96 -0.23 13.70
C THR A 29 -7.69 -1.44 14.27
N ASN A 30 -7.96 -2.47 13.44
CA ASN A 30 -8.73 -3.63 13.88
C ASN A 30 -7.99 -4.97 13.79
N GLY A 31 -6.76 -4.97 13.26
CA GLY A 31 -5.95 -6.19 13.12
C GLY A 31 -6.29 -7.08 11.93
N GLU A 32 -7.25 -6.71 11.11
CA GLU A 32 -7.63 -7.49 9.92
C GLU A 32 -6.54 -7.44 8.85
N ARG A 33 -6.34 -8.57 8.17
CA ARG A 33 -5.38 -8.71 7.09
C ARG A 33 -6.07 -9.36 5.91
N PHE A 34 -5.92 -8.77 4.74
CA PHE A 34 -6.57 -9.29 3.52
C PHE A 34 -5.81 -8.88 2.28
N ASN A 35 -6.06 -9.61 1.20
CA ASN A 35 -5.50 -9.33 -0.11
C ASN A 35 -6.58 -8.83 -1.04
N THR A 36 -6.19 -7.91 -1.91
CA THR A 36 -7.02 -7.42 -2.99
C THR A 36 -6.09 -6.95 -4.12
N TYR A 37 -6.55 -6.12 -5.01
CA TYR A 37 -5.73 -5.55 -6.06
C TYR A 37 -5.94 -4.04 -6.16
N ALA A 38 -4.94 -3.34 -6.66
CA ALA A 38 -4.96 -1.90 -6.77
C ALA A 38 -5.67 -1.45 -8.05
N ILE A 39 -6.49 -0.41 -7.94
CA ILE A 39 -6.96 0.35 -9.09
C ILE A 39 -6.61 1.82 -8.88
N GLN A 40 -6.60 2.58 -9.95
CA GLN A 40 -6.24 4.00 -9.88
C GLN A 40 -7.40 4.84 -9.37
N ALA A 41 -7.08 5.80 -8.50
CA ALA A 41 -7.95 6.91 -8.15
C ALA A 41 -7.29 8.20 -8.61
N GLU A 42 -8.07 9.27 -8.69
CA GLU A 42 -7.63 10.56 -9.21
C GLU A 42 -6.32 11.01 -8.57
N LYS A 43 -5.41 11.51 -9.40
CA LYS A 43 -4.08 11.96 -8.99
C LYS A 43 -4.19 13.12 -8.00
N ASN A 44 -3.43 13.04 -6.91
CA ASN A 44 -3.40 14.03 -5.83
C ASN A 44 -4.73 14.16 -5.06
N SER A 45 -5.60 13.16 -5.16
CA SER A 45 -6.88 13.17 -4.46
C SER A 45 -6.78 12.75 -2.99
N GLY A 46 -5.74 12.01 -2.63
CA GLY A 46 -5.62 11.39 -1.32
C GLY A 46 -6.58 10.22 -1.12
N ILE A 47 -7.18 9.72 -2.20
CA ILE A 47 -8.16 8.63 -2.10
C ILE A 47 -7.46 7.31 -1.83
N ILE A 48 -7.91 6.61 -0.80
CA ILE A 48 -7.70 5.19 -0.58
C ILE A 48 -9.08 4.64 -0.23
N SER A 49 -9.68 3.92 -1.17
CA SER A 49 -11.06 3.44 -1.04
C SER A 49 -11.12 1.93 -1.25
N ILE A 50 -11.58 1.22 -0.24
CA ILE A 50 -11.69 -0.23 -0.26
C ILE A 50 -13.08 -0.61 -0.71
N ASN A 51 -13.17 -1.40 -1.76
CA ASN A 51 -14.39 -1.74 -2.45
C ASN A 51 -14.72 -3.24 -2.33
N GLY A 52 -15.99 -3.57 -2.56
CA GLY A 52 -16.44 -4.96 -2.61
C GLY A 52 -16.40 -5.65 -1.24
N ALA A 53 -16.12 -6.94 -1.25
CA ALA A 53 -16.11 -7.76 -0.03
C ALA A 53 -15.08 -7.27 1.00
N ALA A 54 -13.96 -6.73 0.53
CA ALA A 54 -12.91 -6.20 1.41
C ALA A 54 -13.38 -5.01 2.25
N ALA A 55 -14.43 -4.31 1.82
CA ALA A 55 -15.00 -3.19 2.56
C ALA A 55 -15.56 -3.60 3.93
N HIS A 56 -15.82 -4.88 4.14
CA HIS A 56 -16.24 -5.39 5.45
C HIS A 56 -15.09 -5.45 6.46
N LYS A 57 -13.84 -5.32 6.02
CA LYS A 57 -12.65 -5.44 6.86
C LYS A 57 -12.00 -4.10 7.19
N ALA A 58 -12.55 -3.02 6.68
CA ALA A 58 -12.03 -1.68 6.94
C ALA A 58 -13.14 -0.65 6.91
N ASN A 59 -13.05 0.32 7.81
CA ASN A 59 -14.00 1.43 7.90
C ASN A 59 -13.29 2.75 7.59
N PRO A 60 -14.01 3.76 7.09
CA PRO A 60 -13.42 5.09 6.93
C PRO A 60 -12.75 5.54 8.24
N GLY A 61 -11.55 6.09 8.11
CA GLY A 61 -10.74 6.51 9.26
C GLY A 61 -9.79 5.46 9.79
N ASP A 62 -9.90 4.21 9.35
CA ASP A 62 -8.96 3.17 9.75
C ASP A 62 -7.56 3.45 9.18
N ARG A 63 -6.55 3.07 9.95
CA ARG A 63 -5.15 3.19 9.52
C ARG A 63 -4.70 1.88 8.90
N LEU A 64 -4.15 1.97 7.68
CA LEU A 64 -3.77 0.81 6.89
C LEU A 64 -2.28 0.82 6.56
N ILE A 65 -1.71 -0.38 6.42
CA ILE A 65 -0.47 -0.60 5.70
C ILE A 65 -0.83 -1.34 4.43
N ILE A 66 -0.31 -0.88 3.31
CA ILE A 66 -0.49 -1.52 2.01
C ILE A 66 0.87 -1.98 1.52
N ALA A 67 0.99 -3.25 1.18
CA ALA A 67 2.27 -3.83 0.79
C ALA A 67 2.13 -4.65 -0.49
N THR A 68 3.21 -4.65 -1.28
CA THR A 68 3.38 -5.58 -2.40
C THR A 68 4.64 -6.40 -2.19
N PHE A 69 4.68 -7.57 -2.80
CA PHE A 69 5.79 -8.51 -2.68
C PHE A 69 6.18 -9.00 -4.06
N SER A 70 7.47 -9.28 -4.24
CA SER A 70 7.98 -9.82 -5.47
C SER A 70 9.09 -10.84 -5.17
N ASN A 71 9.32 -11.73 -6.12
CA ASN A 71 10.40 -12.69 -6.02
C ASN A 71 11.66 -12.11 -6.65
N TYR A 72 12.79 -12.33 -6.00
CA TYR A 72 14.09 -11.86 -6.47
C TYR A 72 15.10 -12.99 -6.42
N ASN A 73 15.98 -13.07 -7.42
CA ASN A 73 17.14 -13.94 -7.37
C ASN A 73 18.27 -13.25 -6.58
N GLU A 74 19.37 -13.99 -6.33
CA GLU A 74 20.48 -13.46 -5.53
C GLU A 74 21.14 -12.24 -6.16
N ILE A 75 21.21 -12.19 -7.48
CA ILE A 75 21.83 -11.07 -8.20
C ILE A 75 20.95 -9.82 -8.06
N GLU A 76 19.65 -9.96 -8.22
CA GLU A 76 18.70 -8.86 -8.07
C GLU A 76 18.72 -8.32 -6.63
N LEU A 77 18.86 -9.21 -5.64
CA LEU A 77 18.90 -8.81 -4.23
C LEU A 77 20.10 -7.94 -3.88
N GLU A 78 21.20 -8.03 -4.63
CA GLU A 78 22.39 -7.19 -4.39
C GLU A 78 22.07 -5.71 -4.49
N LYS A 79 21.10 -5.33 -5.32
CA LYS A 79 20.70 -3.95 -5.55
C LYS A 79 19.29 -3.64 -5.05
N TYR A 80 18.62 -4.62 -4.48
CA TYR A 80 17.25 -4.44 -4.02
C TYR A 80 17.20 -3.49 -2.83
N GLN A 81 16.26 -2.56 -2.91
CA GLN A 81 15.91 -1.70 -1.78
C GLN A 81 14.38 -1.65 -1.69
N PRO A 82 13.80 -1.81 -0.51
CA PRO A 82 12.36 -1.61 -0.36
C PRO A 82 12.01 -0.15 -0.59
N LEU A 83 10.80 0.09 -0.99
CA LEU A 83 10.29 1.43 -1.22
C LEU A 83 9.16 1.69 -0.24
N LEU A 84 9.39 2.60 0.71
CA LEU A 84 8.43 2.92 1.76
C LEU A 84 7.92 4.34 1.56
N VAL A 85 6.60 4.48 1.54
CA VAL A 85 5.92 5.76 1.37
C VAL A 85 5.08 6.03 2.62
N TYR A 86 5.38 7.11 3.31
CA TYR A 86 4.64 7.53 4.51
C TYR A 86 3.74 8.70 4.16
N VAL A 87 2.55 8.69 4.74
CA VAL A 87 1.52 9.70 4.45
C VAL A 87 0.98 10.31 5.74
N ASP A 88 0.38 11.49 5.61
CA ASP A 88 -0.34 12.16 6.69
C ASP A 88 -1.82 11.72 6.72
N ASP A 89 -2.62 12.34 7.59
CA ASP A 89 -4.06 12.02 7.76
C ASP A 89 -4.88 12.25 6.51
N LYS A 90 -4.36 12.99 5.52
CA LYS A 90 -5.04 13.24 4.24
C LYS A 90 -4.45 12.41 3.11
N ASN A 91 -3.63 11.41 3.46
CA ASN A 91 -2.92 10.56 2.51
C ASN A 91 -1.98 11.33 1.57
N LYS A 92 -1.44 12.44 2.07
CA LYS A 92 -0.38 13.18 1.35
C LYS A 92 0.98 12.66 1.79
N ILE A 93 1.89 12.50 0.84
CA ILE A 93 3.22 11.97 1.12
C ILE A 93 4.00 12.94 2.01
N THR A 94 4.52 12.43 3.13
CA THR A 94 5.37 13.19 4.03
C THR A 94 6.84 12.87 3.83
N ILE A 95 7.17 11.57 3.67
CA ILE A 95 8.54 11.11 3.48
C ILE A 95 8.54 9.78 2.74
N THR A 96 9.59 9.53 1.99
CA THR A 96 9.87 8.21 1.39
C THR A 96 11.17 7.68 1.95
N LYS A 97 11.27 6.35 2.10
CA LYS A 97 12.47 5.67 2.57
C LYS A 97 12.74 4.45 1.70
N ASN A 98 13.98 3.99 1.71
CA ASN A 98 14.39 2.80 0.97
C ASN A 98 15.07 1.75 1.86
N SER A 99 14.90 1.85 3.15
CA SER A 99 15.44 0.89 4.12
C SER A 99 14.61 0.87 5.38
N ILE A 100 14.66 -0.25 6.07
CA ILE A 100 14.07 -0.44 7.39
C ILE A 100 15.22 -0.75 8.35
N ALA A 101 15.31 0.01 9.42
CA ALA A 101 16.37 -0.17 10.40
C ALA A 101 16.30 -1.55 11.05
N MET A 102 17.48 -2.13 11.31
CA MET A 102 17.57 -3.36 12.07
C MET A 102 17.05 -3.10 13.49
N GLN A 103 16.25 -4.02 14.00
CA GLN A 103 15.80 -3.94 15.39
C GLN A 103 16.92 -4.45 16.32
N ALA A 104 17.11 -3.73 17.40
CA ALA A 104 18.16 -4.04 18.39
C ALA A 104 17.61 -4.87 19.56
N ALA A 105 16.84 -5.84 19.35
CA ALA A 105 16.26 -6.70 20.38
C ALA A 105 14.96 -6.19 21.00
#